data_bc1f1325c5595de7542d811a2fc63770
#
_entry.id   bc1f1325c5595de7542d811a2fc63770
#
_cell.length_a   1.000
_cell.length_b   1.000
_cell.length_c   1.000
_cell.angle_alpha   90.00
_cell.angle_beta   90.00
_cell.angle_gamma   90.00
#
_symmetry.space_group_name_H-M   'P 1'
#
loop_
_entity.id
_entity.type
_entity.pdbx_description
1 polymer ?
#
loop_
_entity_poly.entity_id
_entity_poly.type
_entity_poly.pdbx_seq_one_letter_code
_entity_poly.pdbx_strand_id
1 'polypeptide(L)'
;MKGYVVCVYKGISSEEKLKEYAIKARSAVEKYKGKFLIRGGKTTTNEGSKSPRTVVIEFPSYDDANSFYNSREYKEAHKILMSHAERHHQTIEGS
;
A
#
# COMPACT_ATOMS: atom_id res chain seq x y z
N MET A 1 -1.69 -20.26 -0.22
CA MET A 1 -1.00 -19.34 0.69
C MET A 1 -1.42 -17.91 0.39
N LYS A 2 -1.49 -17.11 1.40
CA LYS A 2 -1.85 -15.69 1.25
C LYS A 2 -0.77 -14.91 0.52
N GLY A 3 -1.16 -13.79 -0.08
CA GLY A 3 -0.22 -12.82 -0.63
C GLY A 3 -0.35 -11.52 0.12
N TYR A 4 0.73 -10.77 0.17
CA TYR A 4 0.77 -9.52 0.92
C TYR A 4 1.37 -8.39 0.11
N VAL A 5 0.81 -7.21 0.27
CA VAL A 5 1.45 -5.98 -0.16
C VAL A 5 2.04 -5.34 1.09
N VAL A 6 3.33 -5.06 1.04
CA VAL A 6 4.04 -4.40 2.14
C VAL A 6 4.58 -3.09 1.60
N CYS A 7 4.10 -2.00 2.18
CA CYS A 7 4.45 -0.67 1.71
C CYS A 7 5.01 0.15 2.86
N VAL A 8 6.29 0.54 2.74
CA VAL A 8 6.96 1.36 3.73
C VAL A 8 7.22 2.72 3.10
N TYR A 9 6.59 3.76 3.65
CA TYR A 9 6.78 5.12 3.16
C TYR A 9 8.12 5.66 3.61
N LYS A 10 8.82 6.34 2.70
CA LYS A 10 10.07 7.04 3.00
C LYS A 10 9.84 8.52 3.21
N GLY A 11 8.84 9.07 2.55
CA GLY A 11 8.47 10.46 2.72
C GLY A 11 7.11 10.74 2.12
N ILE A 12 6.42 11.74 2.66
CA ILE A 12 5.11 12.16 2.20
C ILE A 12 5.16 13.68 2.11
N SER A 13 4.99 14.23 0.90
CA SER A 13 5.04 15.68 0.70
C SER A 13 3.66 16.33 0.66
N SER A 14 2.59 15.54 0.57
CA SER A 14 1.22 16.06 0.58
C SER A 14 0.27 15.10 1.29
N GLU A 15 -0.17 15.48 2.47
CA GLU A 15 -1.17 14.70 3.22
C GLU A 15 -2.51 14.70 2.51
N GLU A 16 -2.83 15.79 1.82
CA GLU A 16 -4.09 15.90 1.07
C GLU A 16 -4.13 14.88 -0.06
N LYS A 17 -3.03 14.78 -0.83
CA LYS A 17 -2.95 13.81 -1.92
C LYS A 17 -2.94 12.38 -1.40
N LEU A 18 -2.34 12.16 -0.25
CA LEU A 18 -2.36 10.84 0.39
C LEU A 18 -3.80 10.43 0.72
N LYS A 19 -4.61 11.35 1.23
CA LYS A 19 -6.02 11.07 1.54
C LYS A 19 -6.83 10.77 0.29
N GLU A 20 -6.65 11.54 -0.78
CA GLU A 20 -7.32 11.29 -2.05
C GLU A 20 -6.96 9.91 -2.60
N TYR A 21 -5.67 9.60 -2.57
CA TYR A 21 -5.15 8.30 -2.99
C TYR A 21 -5.79 7.18 -2.17
N ALA A 22 -5.82 7.33 -0.85
CA ALA A 22 -6.30 6.29 0.06
C ALA A 22 -7.75 5.89 -0.21
N ILE A 23 -8.60 6.86 -0.55
CA ILE A 23 -10.00 6.59 -0.87
C ILE A 23 -10.11 5.70 -2.11
N LYS A 24 -9.38 6.04 -3.16
CA LYS A 24 -9.40 5.26 -4.41
C LYS A 24 -8.71 3.92 -4.26
N ALA A 25 -7.59 3.89 -3.54
CA ALA A 25 -6.85 2.65 -3.31
C ALA A 25 -7.69 1.65 -2.53
N ARG A 26 -8.46 2.12 -1.55
CA ARG A 26 -9.34 1.26 -0.76
C ARG A 26 -10.34 0.52 -1.63
N SER A 27 -10.94 1.21 -2.61
CA SER A 27 -11.89 0.58 -3.54
C SER A 27 -11.22 -0.53 -4.35
N ALA A 28 -9.98 -0.28 -4.81
CA ALA A 28 -9.22 -1.30 -5.54
C ALA A 28 -8.88 -2.49 -4.65
N VAL A 29 -8.48 -2.23 -3.40
CA VAL A 29 -8.20 -3.30 -2.43
C VAL A 29 -9.42 -4.19 -2.23
N GLU A 30 -10.59 -3.58 -2.04
CA GLU A 30 -11.83 -4.32 -1.82
C GLU A 30 -12.21 -5.16 -3.03
N LYS A 31 -12.02 -4.63 -4.23
CA LYS A 31 -12.33 -5.35 -5.46
C LYS A 31 -11.54 -6.66 -5.57
N TYR A 32 -10.30 -6.66 -5.10
CA TYR A 32 -9.42 -7.83 -5.16
C TYR A 32 -9.41 -8.63 -3.86
N LYS A 33 -10.41 -8.38 -2.99
CA LYS A 33 -10.60 -9.11 -1.73
C LYS A 33 -9.44 -8.94 -0.75
N GLY A 34 -8.81 -7.78 -0.81
CA GLY A 34 -7.74 -7.44 0.13
C GLY A 34 -8.30 -7.02 1.48
N LYS A 35 -7.49 -7.22 2.50
CA LYS A 35 -7.82 -6.85 3.86
C LYS A 35 -6.64 -6.09 4.45
N PHE A 36 -6.89 -4.86 4.92
CA PHE A 36 -5.83 -4.11 5.58
C PHE A 36 -5.50 -4.74 6.92
N LEU A 37 -4.23 -5.10 7.12
CA LEU A 37 -3.73 -5.60 8.40
C LEU A 37 -3.06 -4.48 9.18
N ILE A 38 -2.33 -3.62 8.47
CA ILE A 38 -1.66 -2.45 9.03
C ILE A 38 -1.94 -1.30 8.09
N ARG A 39 -2.34 -0.16 8.65
CA ARG A 39 -2.72 0.99 7.84
C ARG A 39 -2.30 2.27 8.53
N GLY A 40 -0.98 2.50 8.54
CA GLY A 40 -0.40 3.56 9.32
C GLY A 40 -0.33 3.15 10.78
N GLY A 41 -0.62 4.07 11.66
CA GLY A 41 -0.57 3.81 13.09
C GLY A 41 0.77 4.20 13.70
N LYS A 42 0.91 3.92 14.99
CA LYS A 42 2.11 4.28 15.73
C LYS A 42 3.29 3.42 15.27
N THR A 43 4.40 4.05 14.96
CA THR A 43 5.56 3.37 14.38
C THR A 43 6.83 3.69 15.15
N THR A 44 7.66 2.67 15.35
CA THR A 44 9.01 2.84 15.86
C THR A 44 9.96 2.23 14.83
N THR A 45 10.91 3.02 14.32
CA THR A 45 11.92 2.51 13.41
C THR A 45 13.12 2.06 14.23
N ASN A 46 13.42 0.78 14.20
CA ASN A 46 14.53 0.20 14.97
C ASN A 46 15.86 0.31 14.23
N GLU A 47 15.84 0.12 12.92
CA GLU A 47 17.02 0.21 12.06
C GLU A 47 16.62 0.80 10.71
N GLY A 48 17.54 1.52 10.09
CA GLY A 48 17.32 2.14 8.80
C GLY A 48 16.72 3.52 8.92
N SER A 49 16.28 4.06 7.78
CA SER A 49 15.70 5.39 7.73
C SER A 49 14.32 5.41 8.38
N LYS A 50 14.03 6.47 9.13
CA LYS A 50 12.75 6.64 9.78
C LYS A 50 11.64 6.68 8.75
N SER A 51 10.59 5.86 8.95
CA SER A 51 9.43 5.83 8.07
C SER A 51 8.24 6.50 8.74
N PRO A 52 7.54 7.42 8.03
CA PRO A 52 6.34 8.05 8.58
C PRO A 52 5.11 7.16 8.53
N ARG A 53 5.13 6.06 7.75
CA ARG A 53 3.92 5.26 7.57
C ARG A 53 4.25 3.89 6.99
N THR A 54 3.56 2.86 7.48
CA THR A 54 3.64 1.51 6.93
C THR A 54 2.23 0.99 6.68
N VAL A 55 2.04 0.32 5.54
CA VAL A 55 0.76 -0.30 5.19
C VAL A 55 1.01 -1.75 4.80
N VAL A 56 0.21 -2.66 5.34
CA VAL A 56 0.26 -4.08 4.97
C VAL A 56 -1.15 -4.53 4.60
N ILE A 57 -1.29 -5.13 3.44
CA ILE A 57 -2.57 -5.61 2.94
C ILE A 57 -2.45 -7.11 2.65
N GLU A 58 -3.41 -7.89 3.14
CA GLU A 58 -3.47 -9.31 2.88
C GLU A 58 -4.45 -9.60 1.74
N PHE A 59 -4.06 -10.46 0.81
CA PHE A 59 -4.91 -10.92 -0.28
C PHE A 59 -5.03 -12.44 -0.22
N PRO A 60 -6.07 -13.03 -0.84
CA PRO A 60 -6.25 -14.48 -0.82
C PRO A 60 -5.05 -15.27 -1.37
N SER A 61 -4.29 -14.67 -2.30
CA SER A 61 -3.13 -15.30 -2.90
C SER A 61 -2.12 -14.27 -3.36
N TYR A 62 -0.90 -14.73 -3.65
CA TYR A 62 0.13 -13.91 -4.26
C TYR A 62 -0.35 -13.34 -5.60
N ASP A 63 -1.02 -14.17 -6.42
CA ASP A 63 -1.53 -13.73 -7.71
C ASP A 63 -2.57 -12.61 -7.56
N ASP A 64 -3.44 -12.73 -6.57
CA ASP A 64 -4.44 -11.69 -6.30
C ASP A 64 -3.79 -10.38 -5.90
N ALA A 65 -2.74 -10.44 -5.09
CA ALA A 65 -2.00 -9.25 -4.67
C ALA A 65 -1.33 -8.56 -5.87
N ASN A 66 -0.75 -9.35 -6.78
CA ASN A 66 -0.16 -8.81 -8.00
C ASN A 66 -1.22 -8.25 -8.93
N SER A 67 -2.36 -8.91 -9.05
CA SER A 67 -3.47 -8.43 -9.87
C SER A 67 -3.98 -7.09 -9.36
N PHE A 68 -4.05 -6.94 -8.04
CA PHE A 68 -4.41 -5.65 -7.43
C PHE A 68 -3.44 -4.54 -7.85
N TYR A 69 -2.15 -4.76 -7.67
CA TYR A 69 -1.16 -3.72 -7.98
C TYR A 69 -1.15 -3.35 -9.47
N ASN A 70 -1.36 -4.33 -10.33
CA ASN A 70 -1.35 -4.11 -11.78
C ASN A 70 -2.71 -3.73 -12.36
N SER A 71 -3.73 -3.60 -11.52
CA SER A 71 -5.07 -3.25 -11.96
C SER A 71 -5.16 -1.80 -12.41
N ARG A 72 -6.13 -1.53 -13.29
CA ARG A 72 -6.40 -0.17 -13.73
C ARG A 72 -6.86 0.69 -12.54
N GLU A 73 -7.68 0.11 -11.67
CA GLU A 73 -8.20 0.80 -10.50
C GLU A 73 -7.08 1.30 -9.59
N TYR A 74 -6.10 0.43 -9.31
CA TYR A 74 -4.99 0.85 -8.47
C TYR A 74 -4.09 1.86 -9.19
N LYS A 75 -3.85 1.67 -10.48
CA LYS A 75 -3.02 2.60 -11.25
C LYS A 75 -3.61 4.00 -11.28
N GLU A 76 -4.93 4.12 -11.36
CA GLU A 76 -5.60 5.41 -11.28
C GLU A 76 -5.41 6.05 -9.90
N ALA A 77 -5.51 5.26 -8.85
CA ALA A 77 -5.23 5.75 -7.50
C ALA A 77 -3.77 6.19 -7.36
N HIS A 78 -2.85 5.38 -7.85
CA HIS A 78 -1.42 5.64 -7.75
C HIS A 78 -1.01 6.95 -8.43
N LYS A 79 -1.64 7.31 -9.54
CA LYS A 79 -1.37 8.57 -10.24
C LYS A 79 -1.54 9.79 -9.32
N ILE A 80 -2.47 9.73 -8.40
CA ILE A 80 -2.72 10.82 -7.46
C ILE A 80 -1.53 11.01 -6.52
N LEU A 81 -0.94 9.90 -6.10
CA LEU A 81 0.10 9.90 -5.06
C LEU A 81 1.53 10.00 -5.59
N MET A 82 1.81 9.51 -6.79
CA MET A 82 3.18 9.16 -7.20
C MET A 82 4.22 10.27 -7.12
N SER A 83 3.84 11.53 -7.30
CA SER A 83 4.79 12.64 -7.17
C SER A 83 4.76 13.26 -5.77
N HIS A 84 3.94 12.73 -4.87
CA HIS A 84 3.71 13.30 -3.54
C HIS A 84 4.14 12.38 -2.40
N ALA A 85 4.72 11.24 -2.73
CA ALA A 85 5.23 10.30 -1.73
C ALA A 85 6.31 9.43 -2.35
N GLU A 86 7.26 9.04 -1.52
CA GLU A 86 8.28 8.07 -1.89
C GLU A 86 8.09 6.86 -1.01
N ARG A 87 8.02 5.67 -1.62
CA ARG A 87 7.73 4.45 -0.90
C ARG A 87 8.57 3.28 -1.40
N HIS A 88 8.80 2.33 -0.50
CA HIS A 88 9.18 1.00 -0.89
C HIS A 88 7.91 0.15 -0.87
N HIS A 89 7.52 -0.36 -2.01
CA HIS A 89 6.25 -1.08 -2.18
C HIS A 89 6.52 -2.41 -2.84
N GLN A 90 6.17 -3.51 -2.17
CA GLN A 90 6.42 -4.83 -2.74
C GLN A 90 5.27 -5.80 -2.45
N THR A 91 5.18 -6.79 -3.31
CA THR A 91 4.23 -7.89 -3.15
C THR A 91 5.03 -9.13 -2.77
N ILE A 92 4.58 -9.84 -1.75
CA ILE A 92 5.31 -11.01 -1.26
C ILE A 92 4.34 -12.12 -0.90
N GLU A 93 4.76 -13.36 -1.14
CA GLU A 93 3.95 -14.53 -0.78
C GLU A 93 4.13 -14.84 0.70
N GLY A 94 3.02 -15.20 1.37
CA GLY A 94 3.05 -15.59 2.76
C GLY A 94 3.64 -16.99 2.95
N SER A 95 4.10 -17.25 4.14
CA SER A 95 4.67 -18.57 4.48
C SER A 95 3.61 -19.62 4.69
#